data_987fb83a606a35fc4d993b7cba4a8707
#
_entry.id   987fb83a606a35fc4d993b7cba4a8707
#
_cell.length_a   1.000
_cell.length_b   1.000
_cell.length_c   1.000
_cell.angle_alpha   90.00
_cell.angle_beta   90.00
_cell.angle_gamma   90.00
#
_symmetry.space_group_name_H-M   'P 1'
#
loop_
_entity.id
_entity.type
_entity.pdbx_description
1 polymer ?
#
loop_
_entity_poly.entity_id
_entity_poly.type
_entity_poly.pdbx_seq_one_letter_code
_entity_poly.pdbx_strand_id
1 'polypeptide(L)'
;MNLDLTFNPDFSQVEVDDQIVNLTRFEINLPEKRQFFIQNSDLFSSLGDSRDSRAFFSRRIGVAKDIDGNTIENRIIAGLRLSGKITDNLRLGFLNMQTEQDESNKISSNNNMVLSLQQRVFSKSNINLFFINREKTGNSNFINDQEKFNRVFGLDYNLRSKNSKWSGSLFYHNSIDEIKKDDSYSTGINLSYNSKNHGVYSKIISVGEGFESDLGFIRRKGIFKQYIRYERRFWIETEKISNISITPSFRYITKPNINSLIMDRDFSASFAIDFKSLSNLSIDFSYPYTYLDSEFNITRRDGAVPIPIGGYNYPNLKISFRNNFFNEFTYFFEVGSGQFFNGTKKSIQAKLGYRIEPIIQTSLNISYDKIELPKPYDTAGLWLVGPKINFTFNKKLFWSNYIQYSNIGESLGINSRLQWRFAHLSDFYLVYNDNYIASNIFAPKSRSLTFKLSYWFNL
;
A
#
# COMPACT_ATOMS: atom_id res chain seq x y z
N MET A 1 1.94 17.03 -23.37
CA MET A 1 2.11 15.55 -23.47
C MET A 1 3.58 15.24 -23.27
N ASN A 2 3.87 14.26 -22.41
CA ASN A 2 5.22 13.76 -22.14
C ASN A 2 5.32 12.32 -22.64
N LEU A 3 6.36 12.04 -23.41
CA LEU A 3 6.72 10.69 -23.85
C LEU A 3 7.97 10.25 -23.11
N ASP A 4 7.88 9.16 -22.38
CA ASP A 4 8.99 8.55 -21.66
C ASP A 4 9.23 7.15 -22.24
N LEU A 5 10.46 6.88 -22.61
CA LEU A 5 10.92 5.57 -23.06
C LEU A 5 11.92 5.02 -22.06
N THR A 6 11.87 3.73 -21.81
CA THR A 6 12.86 3.05 -20.98
C THR A 6 13.25 1.72 -21.61
N PHE A 7 14.53 1.40 -21.53
CA PHE A 7 15.10 0.14 -21.98
C PHE A 7 15.90 -0.43 -20.84
N ASN A 8 15.64 -1.69 -20.48
CA ASN A 8 16.31 -2.40 -19.39
C ASN A 8 16.41 -1.53 -18.13
N PRO A 9 15.28 -1.00 -17.60
CA PRO A 9 15.32 -0.10 -16.45
C PRO A 9 15.88 -0.81 -15.22
N ASP A 10 16.82 -0.16 -14.55
CA ASP A 10 17.32 -0.54 -13.25
C ASP A 10 16.75 0.38 -12.17
N PHE A 11 16.16 -0.20 -11.13
CA PHE A 11 15.55 0.49 -10.00
C PHE A 11 16.36 0.38 -8.70
N SER A 12 17.60 -0.06 -8.76
CA SER A 12 18.48 -0.24 -7.59
C SER A 12 18.68 1.02 -6.74
N GLN A 13 18.53 2.22 -7.34
CA GLN A 13 18.60 3.50 -6.61
C GLN A 13 17.34 3.81 -5.78
N VAL A 14 16.26 3.05 -5.95
CA VAL A 14 15.01 3.27 -5.23
C VAL A 14 15.20 2.91 -3.75
N GLU A 15 14.60 3.70 -2.87
CA GLU A 15 14.60 3.40 -1.44
C GLU A 15 13.91 2.07 -1.16
N VAL A 16 14.53 1.25 -0.31
CA VAL A 16 13.94 -0.01 0.17
C VAL A 16 12.61 0.27 0.89
N ASP A 17 11.65 -0.64 0.77
CA ASP A 17 10.39 -0.54 1.48
C ASP A 17 10.57 -0.78 2.98
N ASP A 18 9.79 -0.06 3.77
CA ASP A 18 9.71 -0.31 5.21
C ASP A 18 9.11 -1.69 5.45
N GLN A 19 9.75 -2.48 6.30
CA GLN A 19 9.15 -3.72 6.78
C GLN A 19 7.91 -3.40 7.63
N ILE A 20 6.87 -4.22 7.50
CA ILE A 20 5.61 -4.06 8.20
C ILE A 20 5.23 -5.38 8.87
N VAL A 21 4.86 -5.31 10.15
CA VAL A 21 4.26 -6.45 10.86
C VAL A 21 2.86 -6.69 10.32
N ASN A 22 2.71 -7.70 9.47
CA ASN A 22 1.40 -8.06 8.91
C ASN A 22 0.76 -9.19 9.72
N LEU A 23 -0.09 -8.83 10.68
CA LEU A 23 -0.91 -9.74 11.47
C LEU A 23 -2.26 -10.07 10.81
N THR A 24 -2.44 -9.70 9.55
CA THR A 24 -3.64 -10.00 8.78
C THR A 24 -3.36 -11.08 7.74
N ARG A 25 -4.42 -11.72 7.24
CA ARG A 25 -4.35 -12.67 6.12
C ARG A 25 -4.28 -12.01 4.74
N PHE A 26 -4.30 -10.68 4.68
CA PHE A 26 -4.36 -9.93 3.44
C PHE A 26 -2.98 -9.43 3.02
N GLU A 27 -2.79 -9.28 1.72
CA GLU A 27 -1.61 -8.65 1.13
C GLU A 27 -1.50 -7.17 1.56
N ILE A 28 -0.26 -6.71 1.75
CA ILE A 28 0.04 -5.31 2.08
C ILE A 28 0.14 -4.50 0.79
N ASN A 29 -0.56 -3.37 0.75
CA ASN A 29 -0.44 -2.39 -0.32
C ASN A 29 0.69 -1.40 -0.01
N LEU A 30 1.84 -1.58 -0.67
CA LEU A 30 2.98 -0.69 -0.55
C LEU A 30 2.93 0.43 -1.62
N PRO A 31 3.36 1.66 -1.29
CA PRO A 31 3.38 2.75 -2.25
C PRO A 31 4.40 2.52 -3.36
N GLU A 32 4.13 3.00 -4.58
CA GLU A 32 5.10 2.98 -5.68
C GLU A 32 6.23 3.98 -5.40
N LYS A 33 7.48 3.56 -5.59
CA LYS A 33 8.69 4.36 -5.39
C LYS A 33 9.52 4.54 -6.66
N ARG A 34 9.25 3.76 -7.71
CA ARG A 34 9.97 3.82 -8.98
C ARG A 34 9.53 5.05 -9.78
N GLN A 35 10.46 5.96 -10.07
CA GLN A 35 10.21 7.27 -10.66
C GLN A 35 9.41 7.20 -11.97
N PHE A 36 9.69 6.20 -12.81
CA PHE A 36 8.99 5.99 -14.08
C PHE A 36 7.48 5.85 -13.89
N PHE A 37 7.01 5.27 -12.77
CA PHE A 37 5.59 5.06 -12.49
C PHE A 37 4.96 6.18 -11.65
N ILE A 38 5.76 7.06 -11.03
CA ILE A 38 5.25 8.13 -10.14
C ILE A 38 4.74 9.33 -10.93
N GLN A 39 5.44 9.72 -11.98
CA GLN A 39 5.09 10.93 -12.74
C GLN A 39 3.74 10.75 -13.43
N ASN A 40 2.79 11.70 -13.27
CA ASN A 40 1.40 11.62 -13.74
C ASN A 40 0.68 10.31 -13.31
N SER A 41 1.08 9.72 -12.18
CA SER A 41 0.53 8.45 -11.68
C SER A 41 -0.97 8.53 -11.40
N ASP A 42 -1.51 9.70 -11.17
CA ASP A 42 -2.95 9.93 -10.94
C ASP A 42 -3.83 9.46 -12.11
N LEU A 43 -3.29 9.45 -13.35
CA LEU A 43 -3.98 8.89 -14.52
C LEU A 43 -4.11 7.37 -14.49
N PHE A 44 -3.25 6.68 -13.74
CA PHE A 44 -3.18 5.22 -13.69
C PHE A 44 -3.59 4.66 -12.33
N SER A 45 -3.20 5.32 -11.23
CA SER A 45 -3.38 4.79 -9.86
C SER A 45 -4.74 5.09 -9.24
N SER A 46 -5.55 5.95 -9.86
CA SER A 46 -6.87 6.35 -9.35
C SER A 46 -8.02 5.51 -9.89
N LEU A 47 -7.73 4.34 -10.50
CA LEU A 47 -8.73 3.46 -11.10
C LEU A 47 -9.36 2.56 -10.03
N GLY A 48 -10.59 2.88 -9.61
CA GLY A 48 -11.34 2.20 -8.57
C GLY A 48 -11.01 2.64 -7.15
N ASP A 49 -11.15 1.72 -6.19
CA ASP A 49 -10.87 1.99 -4.77
C ASP A 49 -9.44 1.61 -4.40
N SER A 50 -8.69 2.57 -3.88
CA SER A 50 -7.26 2.43 -3.59
C SER A 50 -6.91 1.37 -2.52
N ARG A 51 -7.87 0.97 -1.67
CA ARG A 51 -7.65 0.04 -0.55
C ARG A 51 -8.26 -1.33 -0.77
N ASP A 52 -9.38 -1.40 -1.48
CA ASP A 52 -10.18 -2.63 -1.60
C ASP A 52 -10.11 -3.25 -3.00
N SER A 53 -10.17 -2.41 -4.05
CA SER A 53 -10.22 -2.88 -5.44
C SER A 53 -9.66 -1.82 -6.38
N ARG A 54 -8.36 -1.87 -6.61
CA ARG A 54 -7.64 -1.00 -7.54
C ARG A 54 -7.37 -1.78 -8.82
N ALA A 55 -7.87 -1.28 -9.96
CA ALA A 55 -7.72 -1.97 -11.23
C ALA A 55 -6.27 -1.97 -11.75
N PHE A 56 -5.48 -0.95 -11.43
CA PHE A 56 -4.06 -0.89 -11.78
C PHE A 56 -3.17 -0.61 -10.58
N PHE A 57 -2.14 -1.41 -10.42
CA PHE A 57 -1.11 -1.29 -9.40
C PHE A 57 0.26 -1.56 -10.02
N SER A 58 1.02 -0.52 -10.29
CA SER A 58 2.29 -0.58 -11.04
C SER A 58 3.31 -1.57 -10.48
N ARG A 59 3.27 -1.85 -9.17
CA ARG A 59 4.16 -2.84 -8.53
C ARG A 59 3.91 -4.30 -8.98
N ARG A 60 2.85 -4.57 -9.71
CA ARG A 60 2.65 -5.86 -10.40
C ARG A 60 3.56 -6.01 -11.62
N ILE A 61 4.08 -4.90 -12.17
CA ILE A 61 5.00 -4.92 -13.30
C ILE A 61 6.43 -5.07 -12.79
N GLY A 62 7.17 -6.04 -13.35
CA GLY A 62 8.54 -6.34 -12.98
C GLY A 62 8.67 -7.32 -11.82
N VAL A 63 7.60 -8.05 -11.49
CA VAL A 63 7.60 -9.14 -10.52
C VAL A 63 6.85 -10.36 -11.08
N ALA A 64 7.28 -11.54 -10.67
CA ALA A 64 6.63 -12.81 -10.99
C ALA A 64 6.70 -13.75 -9.79
N LYS A 65 6.09 -14.91 -9.90
CA LYS A 65 6.24 -16.01 -8.95
C LYS A 65 7.07 -17.11 -9.56
N ASP A 66 8.04 -17.62 -8.79
CA ASP A 66 8.80 -18.80 -9.16
C ASP A 66 7.98 -20.09 -9.02
N ILE A 67 8.60 -21.22 -9.32
CA ILE A 67 7.96 -22.54 -9.22
C ILE A 67 7.53 -22.93 -7.81
N ASP A 68 8.13 -22.32 -6.78
CA ASP A 68 7.83 -22.53 -5.36
C ASP A 68 6.81 -21.51 -4.84
N GLY A 69 6.33 -20.60 -5.69
CA GLY A 69 5.37 -19.55 -5.35
C GLY A 69 5.97 -18.31 -4.67
N ASN A 70 7.32 -18.20 -4.58
CA ASN A 70 7.98 -17.03 -4.06
C ASN A 70 7.93 -15.87 -5.06
N THR A 71 7.81 -14.66 -4.55
CA THR A 71 7.86 -13.48 -5.40
C THR A 71 9.31 -13.15 -5.75
N ILE A 72 9.60 -13.13 -7.03
CA ILE A 72 10.93 -12.81 -7.59
C ILE A 72 10.84 -11.63 -8.55
N GLU A 73 11.97 -11.02 -8.83
CA GLU A 73 12.08 -9.99 -9.86
C GLU A 73 11.91 -10.60 -11.25
N ASN A 74 11.09 -9.96 -12.09
CA ASN A 74 10.97 -10.26 -13.51
C ASN A 74 11.42 -9.05 -14.31
N ARG A 75 12.55 -9.18 -15.01
CA ARG A 75 13.21 -8.10 -15.71
C ARG A 75 12.30 -7.45 -16.75
N ILE A 76 12.30 -6.12 -16.78
CA ILE A 76 11.62 -5.33 -17.82
C ILE A 76 12.59 -5.08 -18.97
N ILE A 77 12.24 -5.51 -20.19
CA ILE A 77 13.06 -5.31 -21.38
C ILE A 77 12.94 -3.86 -21.86
N ALA A 78 11.70 -3.39 -22.01
CA ALA A 78 11.40 -2.07 -22.53
C ALA A 78 10.06 -1.57 -22.02
N GLY A 79 9.90 -0.27 -21.99
CA GLY A 79 8.64 0.38 -21.64
C GLY A 79 8.46 1.73 -22.31
N LEU A 80 7.22 2.08 -22.54
CA LEU A 80 6.78 3.35 -23.09
C LEU A 80 5.67 3.91 -22.21
N ARG A 81 5.75 5.19 -21.89
CA ARG A 81 4.69 5.93 -21.24
C ARG A 81 4.45 7.25 -21.98
N LEU A 82 3.19 7.46 -22.40
CA LEU A 82 2.70 8.71 -22.95
C LEU A 82 1.65 9.28 -22.00
N SER A 83 1.86 10.46 -21.44
CA SER A 83 0.94 11.03 -20.45
C SER A 83 0.86 12.55 -20.53
N GLY A 84 -0.32 13.09 -20.20
CA GLY A 84 -0.53 14.53 -20.14
C GLY A 84 -1.85 14.99 -20.74
N LYS A 85 -1.94 16.29 -21.03
CA LYS A 85 -3.14 16.91 -21.59
C LYS A 85 -3.14 16.80 -23.12
N ILE A 86 -4.27 16.35 -23.68
CA ILE A 86 -4.58 16.47 -25.11
C ILE A 86 -5.24 17.85 -25.34
N THR A 87 -6.20 18.20 -24.46
CA THR A 87 -6.84 19.52 -24.41
C THR A 87 -6.85 20.00 -22.95
N ASP A 88 -7.39 21.20 -22.68
CA ASP A 88 -7.51 21.71 -21.31
C ASP A 88 -8.39 20.84 -20.41
N ASN A 89 -9.29 20.06 -21.00
CA ASN A 89 -10.25 19.23 -20.28
C ASN A 89 -10.03 17.73 -20.48
N LEU A 90 -9.22 17.29 -21.44
CA LEU A 90 -8.96 15.89 -21.76
C LEU A 90 -7.49 15.56 -21.50
N ARG A 91 -7.27 14.53 -20.66
CA ARG A 91 -5.96 13.95 -20.39
C ARG A 91 -5.89 12.52 -20.89
N LEU A 92 -4.72 12.13 -21.37
CA LEU A 92 -4.39 10.77 -21.79
C LEU A 92 -3.28 10.21 -20.90
N GLY A 93 -3.45 8.97 -20.51
CA GLY A 93 -2.38 8.12 -19.95
C GLY A 93 -2.30 6.85 -20.78
N PHE A 94 -1.15 6.58 -21.38
CA PHE A 94 -0.84 5.32 -22.04
C PHE A 94 0.47 4.78 -21.48
N LEU A 95 0.47 3.52 -21.07
CA LEU A 95 1.62 2.79 -20.56
C LEU A 95 1.68 1.44 -21.27
N ASN A 96 2.87 1.06 -21.76
CA ASN A 96 3.11 -0.30 -22.26
C ASN A 96 4.49 -0.75 -21.78
N MET A 97 4.56 -1.95 -21.19
CA MET A 97 5.77 -2.52 -20.62
C MET A 97 5.91 -3.98 -21.01
N GLN A 98 7.07 -4.35 -21.51
CA GLN A 98 7.42 -5.72 -21.88
C GLN A 98 8.39 -6.29 -20.85
N THR A 99 8.03 -7.43 -20.24
CA THR A 99 8.93 -8.18 -19.35
C THR A 99 9.62 -9.32 -20.06
N GLU A 100 10.74 -9.77 -19.50
CA GLU A 100 11.55 -10.87 -20.03
C GLU A 100 10.94 -12.23 -19.65
N GLN A 101 11.20 -13.23 -20.48
CA GLN A 101 10.96 -14.64 -20.17
C GLN A 101 12.09 -15.16 -19.29
N ASP A 102 11.75 -15.92 -18.24
CA ASP A 102 12.71 -16.62 -17.40
C ASP A 102 12.48 -18.13 -17.50
N GLU A 103 13.35 -18.80 -18.25
CA GLU A 103 13.24 -20.25 -18.49
C GLU A 103 13.53 -21.06 -17.23
N SER A 104 14.42 -20.58 -16.37
CA SER A 104 14.84 -21.28 -15.16
C SER A 104 13.70 -21.37 -14.14
N ASN A 105 12.87 -20.33 -14.05
CA ASN A 105 11.71 -20.24 -13.17
C ASN A 105 10.38 -20.53 -13.88
N LYS A 106 10.41 -20.91 -15.17
CA LYS A 106 9.22 -21.17 -16.02
C LYS A 106 8.26 -19.97 -16.12
N ILE A 107 8.82 -18.77 -16.17
CA ILE A 107 8.06 -17.53 -16.27
C ILE A 107 7.99 -17.09 -17.73
N SER A 108 6.78 -16.93 -18.27
CA SER A 108 6.55 -16.35 -19.60
C SER A 108 6.86 -14.86 -19.61
N SER A 109 7.30 -14.32 -20.74
CA SER A 109 7.30 -12.86 -20.91
C SER A 109 5.87 -12.32 -20.90
N ASN A 110 5.69 -11.04 -20.53
CA ASN A 110 4.37 -10.42 -20.47
C ASN A 110 4.40 -9.06 -21.15
N ASN A 111 3.39 -8.78 -21.95
CA ASN A 111 3.05 -7.43 -22.38
C ASN A 111 2.00 -6.85 -21.44
N ASN A 112 2.33 -5.73 -20.81
CA ASN A 112 1.48 -5.05 -19.85
C ASN A 112 1.11 -3.68 -20.40
N MET A 113 -0.17 -3.42 -20.65
CA MET A 113 -0.66 -2.18 -21.24
C MET A 113 -1.76 -1.57 -20.39
N VAL A 114 -1.71 -0.25 -20.26
CA VAL A 114 -2.77 0.56 -19.62
C VAL A 114 -3.07 1.75 -20.50
N LEU A 115 -4.34 1.95 -20.83
CA LEU A 115 -4.87 3.13 -21.48
C LEU A 115 -5.87 3.80 -20.56
N SER A 116 -5.75 5.09 -20.32
CA SER A 116 -6.62 5.89 -19.47
C SER A 116 -6.94 7.22 -20.14
N LEU A 117 -8.23 7.52 -20.27
CA LEU A 117 -8.75 8.77 -20.83
C LEU A 117 -9.55 9.48 -19.74
N GLN A 118 -9.06 10.62 -19.29
CA GLN A 118 -9.69 11.39 -18.22
C GLN A 118 -10.26 12.70 -18.78
N GLN A 119 -11.58 12.79 -18.80
CA GLN A 119 -12.31 14.00 -19.21
C GLN A 119 -12.76 14.77 -17.98
N ARG A 120 -12.34 16.04 -17.89
CA ARG A 120 -12.88 16.98 -16.91
C ARG A 120 -14.33 17.31 -17.26
N VAL A 121 -15.22 17.20 -16.26
CA VAL A 121 -16.63 17.54 -16.37
C VAL A 121 -17.00 18.49 -15.23
N PHE A 122 -17.98 19.35 -15.46
CA PHE A 122 -18.35 20.42 -14.54
C PHE A 122 -17.14 21.30 -14.14
N SER A 123 -17.11 21.81 -12.90
CA SER A 123 -16.01 22.70 -12.47
C SER A 123 -14.77 21.97 -12.01
N LYS A 124 -14.90 20.82 -11.31
CA LYS A 124 -13.77 20.14 -10.66
C LYS A 124 -13.86 18.60 -10.70
N SER A 125 -14.94 18.04 -11.25
CA SER A 125 -15.14 16.61 -11.39
C SER A 125 -14.51 16.07 -12.67
N ASN A 126 -14.32 14.77 -12.76
CA ASN A 126 -13.86 14.12 -13.98
C ASN A 126 -14.51 12.73 -14.15
N ILE A 127 -14.55 12.29 -15.41
CA ILE A 127 -14.87 10.93 -15.81
C ILE A 127 -13.59 10.33 -16.37
N ASN A 128 -13.29 9.10 -15.98
CA ASN A 128 -12.16 8.35 -16.47
C ASN A 128 -12.63 7.03 -17.11
N LEU A 129 -12.29 6.84 -18.38
CA LEU A 129 -12.48 5.59 -19.10
C LEU A 129 -11.12 4.92 -19.24
N PHE A 130 -11.01 3.63 -18.94
CA PHE A 130 -9.73 2.93 -19.03
C PHE A 130 -9.85 1.51 -19.58
N PHE A 131 -8.73 1.05 -20.10
CA PHE A 131 -8.51 -0.33 -20.52
C PHE A 131 -7.12 -0.80 -20.07
N ILE A 132 -7.07 -1.97 -19.47
CA ILE A 132 -5.85 -2.64 -19.01
C ILE A 132 -5.76 -3.98 -19.70
N ASN A 133 -4.58 -4.33 -20.22
CA ASN A 133 -4.31 -5.63 -20.81
C ASN A 133 -2.99 -6.17 -20.27
N ARG A 134 -3.02 -7.39 -19.75
CA ARG A 134 -1.84 -8.19 -19.53
C ARG A 134 -1.96 -9.43 -20.40
N GLU A 135 -0.96 -9.66 -21.21
CA GLU A 135 -0.91 -10.79 -22.14
C GLU A 135 0.43 -11.50 -22.02
N LYS A 136 0.38 -12.82 -21.82
CA LYS A 136 1.58 -13.66 -21.82
C LYS A 136 2.07 -13.79 -23.25
N THR A 137 3.36 -13.53 -23.46
CA THR A 137 4.05 -13.59 -24.75
C THR A 137 5.26 -14.53 -24.62
N GLY A 138 5.86 -14.91 -25.74
CA GLY A 138 7.04 -15.77 -25.76
C GLY A 138 6.74 -17.26 -25.95
N ASN A 139 7.53 -18.12 -25.33
CA ASN A 139 7.45 -19.57 -25.54
C ASN A 139 6.15 -20.15 -24.95
N SER A 140 5.35 -20.80 -25.80
CA SER A 140 4.06 -21.41 -25.41
C SER A 140 4.19 -22.49 -24.32
N ASN A 141 5.37 -23.11 -24.16
CA ASN A 141 5.60 -24.15 -23.14
C ASN A 141 5.49 -23.61 -21.69
N PHE A 142 5.58 -22.30 -21.50
CA PHE A 142 5.44 -21.65 -20.18
C PHE A 142 4.13 -20.87 -20.04
N ILE A 143 3.26 -20.96 -21.04
CA ILE A 143 1.95 -20.31 -21.02
C ILE A 143 0.91 -21.37 -20.70
N ASN A 144 0.30 -21.27 -19.53
CA ASN A 144 -0.93 -22.00 -19.27
C ASN A 144 -2.03 -21.36 -20.11
N ASP A 145 -2.69 -22.14 -20.96
CA ASP A 145 -3.76 -21.65 -21.85
C ASP A 145 -4.89 -20.96 -21.06
N GLN A 146 -5.09 -21.34 -19.80
CA GLN A 146 -6.10 -20.73 -18.93
C GLN A 146 -5.70 -19.35 -18.36
N GLU A 147 -4.46 -18.93 -18.54
CA GLU A 147 -3.90 -17.69 -18.00
C GLU A 147 -3.23 -16.82 -19.09
N LYS A 148 -3.62 -17.00 -20.34
CA LYS A 148 -2.98 -16.37 -21.49
C LYS A 148 -3.09 -14.84 -21.43
N PHE A 149 -4.25 -14.33 -21.06
CA PHE A 149 -4.48 -12.91 -20.90
C PHE A 149 -5.42 -12.59 -19.73
N ASN A 150 -5.30 -11.38 -19.21
CA ASN A 150 -6.26 -10.74 -18.33
C ASN A 150 -6.51 -9.31 -18.86
N ARG A 151 -7.77 -8.95 -19.08
CA ARG A 151 -8.20 -7.65 -19.57
C ARG A 151 -9.19 -7.04 -18.62
N VAL A 152 -8.97 -5.79 -18.26
CA VAL A 152 -9.89 -5.04 -17.39
C VAL A 152 -10.25 -3.72 -18.06
N PHE A 153 -11.53 -3.41 -18.09
CA PHE A 153 -12.03 -2.12 -18.54
C PHE A 153 -13.00 -1.54 -17.53
N GLY A 154 -13.10 -0.24 -17.50
CA GLY A 154 -13.97 0.40 -16.55
C GLY A 154 -14.17 1.88 -16.77
N LEU A 155 -15.15 2.38 -16.02
CA LEU A 155 -15.54 3.77 -15.97
C LEU A 155 -15.53 4.23 -14.51
N ASP A 156 -14.83 5.35 -14.25
CA ASP A 156 -14.83 6.02 -12.96
C ASP A 156 -15.36 7.43 -13.09
N TYR A 157 -16.21 7.84 -12.18
CA TYR A 157 -16.62 9.23 -12.00
C TYR A 157 -16.07 9.75 -10.68
N ASN A 158 -15.25 10.78 -10.72
CA ASN A 158 -14.70 11.44 -9.54
C ASN A 158 -15.41 12.77 -9.30
N LEU A 159 -16.19 12.81 -8.24
CA LEU A 159 -16.94 13.98 -7.81
C LEU A 159 -16.06 14.94 -7.01
N ARG A 160 -16.09 16.21 -7.36
CA ARG A 160 -15.62 17.31 -6.50
C ARG A 160 -16.51 18.53 -6.69
N SER A 161 -17.22 18.92 -5.64
CA SER A 161 -18.10 20.08 -5.69
C SER A 161 -17.31 21.39 -5.83
N LYS A 162 -17.97 22.44 -6.36
CA LYS A 162 -17.36 23.77 -6.56
C LYS A 162 -16.75 24.33 -5.26
N ASN A 163 -17.46 24.19 -4.14
CA ASN A 163 -17.04 24.63 -2.80
C ASN A 163 -16.12 23.63 -2.08
N SER A 164 -15.76 22.52 -2.74
CA SER A 164 -14.90 21.42 -2.20
C SER A 164 -15.40 20.77 -0.90
N LYS A 165 -16.68 21.00 -0.48
CA LYS A 165 -17.25 20.34 0.69
C LYS A 165 -17.63 18.88 0.40
N TRP A 166 -18.04 18.58 -0.84
CA TRP A 166 -18.37 17.25 -1.29
C TRP A 166 -17.29 16.70 -2.22
N SER A 167 -16.87 15.49 -1.97
CA SER A 167 -16.02 14.70 -2.86
C SER A 167 -16.41 13.24 -2.79
N GLY A 168 -16.06 12.47 -3.81
CA GLY A 168 -16.35 11.05 -3.83
C GLY A 168 -15.99 10.43 -5.16
N SER A 169 -16.25 9.14 -5.30
CA SER A 169 -16.13 8.43 -6.58
C SER A 169 -17.25 7.41 -6.74
N LEU A 170 -17.60 7.15 -7.98
CA LEU A 170 -18.43 6.03 -8.43
C LEU A 170 -17.65 5.30 -9.50
N PHE A 171 -17.54 3.98 -9.43
CA PHE A 171 -16.83 3.21 -10.42
C PHE A 171 -17.55 1.90 -10.75
N TYR A 172 -17.35 1.44 -11.97
CA TYR A 172 -17.71 0.11 -12.44
C TYR A 172 -16.62 -0.44 -13.35
N HIS A 173 -16.09 -1.60 -12.98
CA HIS A 173 -15.04 -2.31 -13.71
C HIS A 173 -15.51 -3.72 -14.03
N ASN A 174 -15.03 -4.26 -15.13
CA ASN A 174 -15.25 -5.64 -15.51
C ASN A 174 -13.95 -6.26 -15.99
N SER A 175 -13.73 -7.54 -15.67
CA SER A 175 -12.59 -8.30 -16.13
C SER A 175 -12.99 -9.39 -17.12
N ILE A 176 -12.10 -9.67 -18.06
CA ILE A 176 -12.23 -10.74 -19.06
C ILE A 176 -10.92 -11.53 -19.03
N ASP A 177 -11.06 -12.82 -18.78
CA ASP A 177 -9.99 -13.82 -18.79
C ASP A 177 -10.27 -14.87 -19.84
N GLU A 178 -9.32 -15.74 -20.13
CA GLU A 178 -9.48 -16.88 -21.03
C GLU A 178 -10.63 -17.78 -20.58
N ILE A 179 -10.74 -18.03 -19.27
CA ILE A 179 -11.87 -18.75 -18.68
C ILE A 179 -12.95 -17.74 -18.29
N LYS A 180 -14.10 -17.83 -18.94
CA LYS A 180 -15.25 -17.03 -18.56
C LYS A 180 -15.69 -17.34 -17.13
N LYS A 181 -15.66 -16.36 -16.28
CA LYS A 181 -16.10 -16.45 -14.88
C LYS A 181 -17.39 -15.65 -14.70
N ASP A 182 -18.29 -16.17 -13.88
CA ASP A 182 -19.44 -15.40 -13.43
C ASP A 182 -18.98 -14.34 -12.42
N ASP A 183 -19.76 -13.27 -12.27
CA ASP A 183 -19.47 -12.19 -11.32
C ASP A 183 -18.09 -11.53 -11.51
N SER A 184 -17.66 -11.34 -12.77
CA SER A 184 -16.37 -10.71 -13.13
C SER A 184 -16.40 -9.18 -13.02
N TYR A 185 -17.02 -8.62 -11.97
CA TYR A 185 -17.18 -7.18 -11.80
C TYR A 185 -16.59 -6.67 -10.48
N SER A 186 -16.22 -5.39 -10.47
CA SER A 186 -15.95 -4.61 -9.27
C SER A 186 -16.62 -3.25 -9.38
N THR A 187 -17.44 -2.90 -8.42
CA THR A 187 -18.18 -1.62 -8.42
C THR A 187 -18.20 -1.01 -7.03
N GLY A 188 -18.29 0.29 -6.98
CA GLY A 188 -18.38 0.97 -5.69
C GLY A 188 -18.71 2.45 -5.80
N ILE A 189 -19.19 2.96 -4.69
CA ILE A 189 -19.43 4.39 -4.48
C ILE A 189 -18.82 4.79 -3.15
N ASN A 190 -18.13 5.90 -3.12
CA ASN A 190 -17.80 6.59 -1.89
C ASN A 190 -18.23 8.05 -1.97
N LEU A 191 -18.62 8.60 -0.84
CA LEU A 191 -19.04 9.98 -0.71
C LEU A 191 -18.48 10.57 0.58
N SER A 192 -17.86 11.72 0.48
CA SER A 192 -17.32 12.48 1.61
C SER A 192 -17.92 13.88 1.64
N TYR A 193 -18.42 14.26 2.79
CA TYR A 193 -18.78 15.64 3.12
C TYR A 193 -17.86 16.16 4.21
N ASN A 194 -17.28 17.33 4.01
CA ASN A 194 -16.39 17.95 4.98
C ASN A 194 -16.71 19.43 5.17
N SER A 195 -16.97 19.81 6.41
CA SER A 195 -17.21 21.19 6.82
C SER A 195 -16.33 21.52 8.03
N LYS A 196 -16.44 22.76 8.55
CA LYS A 196 -15.70 23.16 9.74
C LYS A 196 -15.94 22.23 10.93
N ASN A 197 -17.21 21.87 11.17
CA ASN A 197 -17.62 21.14 12.37
C ASN A 197 -17.96 19.67 12.14
N HIS A 198 -18.21 19.25 10.89
CA HIS A 198 -18.70 17.92 10.55
C HIS A 198 -17.92 17.31 9.41
N GLY A 199 -17.54 16.06 9.57
CA GLY A 199 -17.07 15.20 8.52
C GLY A 199 -17.97 13.98 8.41
N VAL A 200 -18.38 13.60 7.19
CA VAL A 200 -19.07 12.34 6.91
C VAL A 200 -18.33 11.64 5.79
N TYR A 201 -18.11 10.36 5.95
CA TYR A 201 -17.58 9.52 4.88
C TYR A 201 -18.39 8.24 4.81
N SER A 202 -18.93 7.94 3.65
CA SER A 202 -19.66 6.69 3.37
C SER A 202 -19.03 5.99 2.19
N LYS A 203 -18.97 4.66 2.23
CA LYS A 203 -18.44 3.83 1.17
C LYS A 203 -19.20 2.52 1.07
N ILE A 204 -19.57 2.16 -0.17
CA ILE A 204 -20.15 0.86 -0.52
C ILE A 204 -19.32 0.30 -1.66
N ILE A 205 -18.88 -0.96 -1.54
CA ILE A 205 -18.13 -1.67 -2.59
C ILE A 205 -18.68 -3.08 -2.72
N SER A 206 -18.82 -3.53 -3.95
CA SER A 206 -19.08 -4.93 -4.29
C SER A 206 -18.01 -5.41 -5.26
N VAL A 207 -17.37 -6.53 -4.91
CA VAL A 207 -16.38 -7.20 -5.75
C VAL A 207 -16.86 -8.63 -5.97
N GLY A 208 -17.12 -8.98 -7.20
CA GLY A 208 -17.55 -10.33 -7.58
C GLY A 208 -16.46 -11.38 -7.34
N GLU A 209 -16.83 -12.63 -7.19
CA GLU A 209 -15.89 -13.75 -6.98
C GLU A 209 -14.99 -13.95 -8.20
N GLY A 210 -15.56 -13.75 -9.41
CA GLY A 210 -14.86 -13.89 -10.67
C GLY A 210 -14.02 -12.70 -11.11
N PHE A 211 -14.09 -11.55 -10.41
CA PHE A 211 -13.32 -10.38 -10.80
C PHE A 211 -11.83 -10.58 -10.58
N GLU A 212 -11.04 -10.35 -11.62
CA GLU A 212 -9.59 -10.49 -11.60
C GLU A 212 -8.90 -9.32 -12.29
N SER A 213 -7.85 -8.80 -11.69
CA SER A 213 -6.96 -7.83 -12.32
C SER A 213 -5.52 -8.20 -11.97
N ASP A 214 -4.83 -8.81 -12.93
CA ASP A 214 -3.44 -9.24 -12.77
C ASP A 214 -2.49 -8.07 -12.54
N LEU A 215 -2.78 -6.93 -13.15
CA LEU A 215 -2.04 -5.68 -12.94
C LEU A 215 -2.65 -4.84 -11.82
N GLY A 216 -3.63 -5.36 -11.07
CA GLY A 216 -4.33 -4.66 -10.02
C GLY A 216 -3.95 -5.08 -8.61
N PHE A 217 -4.62 -4.45 -7.65
CA PHE A 217 -4.61 -4.84 -6.24
C PHE A 217 -6.04 -5.04 -5.77
N ILE A 218 -6.45 -6.30 -5.64
CA ILE A 218 -7.77 -6.71 -5.17
C ILE A 218 -7.59 -7.37 -3.82
N ARG A 219 -7.97 -6.67 -2.76
CA ARG A 219 -7.76 -7.14 -1.40
C ARG A 219 -8.58 -8.38 -1.07
N ARG A 220 -9.81 -8.45 -1.59
CA ARG A 220 -10.75 -9.54 -1.35
C ARG A 220 -11.82 -9.59 -2.46
N LYS A 221 -12.11 -10.80 -2.93
CA LYS A 221 -13.16 -11.08 -3.91
C LYS A 221 -14.41 -11.66 -3.22
N GLY A 222 -15.54 -11.70 -3.90
CA GLY A 222 -16.81 -12.26 -3.41
C GLY A 222 -17.34 -11.52 -2.19
N ILE A 223 -17.26 -10.19 -2.16
CA ILE A 223 -17.67 -9.39 -1.00
C ILE A 223 -18.61 -8.25 -1.37
N PHE A 224 -19.47 -7.93 -0.40
CA PHE A 224 -20.21 -6.67 -0.33
C PHE A 224 -19.80 -5.97 0.96
N LYS A 225 -19.25 -4.75 0.83
CA LYS A 225 -18.69 -3.97 1.93
C LYS A 225 -19.43 -2.64 2.07
N GLN A 226 -19.79 -2.32 3.30
CA GLN A 226 -20.29 -1.02 3.71
C GLN A 226 -19.37 -0.43 4.78
N TYR A 227 -19.14 0.87 4.72
CA TYR A 227 -18.39 1.62 5.71
C TYR A 227 -18.97 3.01 5.84
N ILE A 228 -19.21 3.45 7.06
CA ILE A 228 -19.62 4.81 7.39
C ILE A 228 -18.76 5.35 8.53
N ARG A 229 -18.39 6.60 8.45
CA ARG A 229 -17.68 7.35 9.49
C ARG A 229 -18.29 8.72 9.59
N TYR A 230 -18.58 9.14 10.81
CA TYR A 230 -18.99 10.50 11.14
C TYR A 230 -17.97 11.11 12.07
N GLU A 231 -17.58 12.35 11.85
CA GLU A 231 -16.68 13.12 12.70
C GLU A 231 -17.39 14.38 13.15
N ARG A 232 -17.42 14.61 14.46
CA ARG A 232 -17.84 15.87 15.07
C ARG A 232 -16.64 16.57 15.66
N ARG A 233 -16.39 17.83 15.23
CA ARG A 233 -15.33 18.68 15.75
C ARG A 233 -15.94 19.79 16.60
N PHE A 234 -15.37 19.96 17.80
CA PHE A 234 -15.69 21.01 18.76
C PHE A 234 -14.48 21.93 18.86
N TRP A 235 -14.61 23.12 18.33
CA TRP A 235 -13.58 24.15 18.43
C TRP A 235 -13.64 24.78 19.81
N ILE A 236 -12.52 24.74 20.53
CA ILE A 236 -12.44 25.17 21.92
C ILE A 236 -11.53 26.39 22.00
N GLU A 237 -12.06 27.48 22.57
CA GLU A 237 -11.33 28.74 22.73
C GLU A 237 -10.53 28.72 24.04
N THR A 238 -9.52 27.87 24.16
CA THR A 238 -8.57 27.87 25.28
C THR A 238 -7.17 28.21 24.78
N GLU A 239 -6.24 28.49 25.67
CA GLU A 239 -4.85 28.77 25.31
C GLU A 239 -4.11 27.56 24.74
N LYS A 240 -4.49 26.33 25.11
CA LYS A 240 -3.76 25.10 24.81
C LYS A 240 -4.44 24.18 23.75
N ILE A 241 -5.76 24.11 23.77
CA ILE A 241 -6.54 23.17 22.91
C ILE A 241 -7.09 23.93 21.72
N SER A 242 -6.93 23.36 20.52
CA SER A 242 -7.51 23.88 19.28
C SER A 242 -8.90 23.31 19.04
N ASN A 243 -9.03 22.00 19.08
CA ASN A 243 -10.32 21.33 18.93
C ASN A 243 -10.30 19.95 19.59
N ILE A 244 -11.49 19.44 19.86
CA ILE A 244 -11.75 18.05 20.25
C ILE A 244 -12.62 17.44 19.16
N SER A 245 -12.32 16.21 18.75
CA SER A 245 -13.12 15.47 17.79
C SER A 245 -13.57 14.13 18.34
N ILE A 246 -14.79 13.74 17.96
CA ILE A 246 -15.36 12.41 18.23
C ILE A 246 -15.73 11.81 16.90
N THR A 247 -15.22 10.60 16.64
CA THR A 247 -15.34 9.96 15.33
C THR A 247 -15.81 8.50 15.47
N PRO A 248 -17.13 8.24 15.59
CA PRO A 248 -17.64 6.89 15.44
C PRO A 248 -17.57 6.42 13.98
N SER A 249 -17.34 5.14 13.79
CA SER A 249 -17.38 4.48 12.48
C SER A 249 -17.92 3.06 12.57
N PHE A 250 -18.51 2.61 11.47
CA PHE A 250 -19.04 1.26 11.34
C PHE A 250 -18.64 0.67 10.00
N ARG A 251 -18.14 -0.57 10.02
CA ARG A 251 -17.78 -1.36 8.85
C ARG A 251 -18.52 -2.70 8.88
N TYR A 252 -19.02 -3.09 7.72
CA TYR A 252 -19.73 -4.34 7.54
C TYR A 252 -19.34 -4.98 6.22
N ILE A 253 -18.96 -6.26 6.23
CA ILE A 253 -18.54 -7.02 5.05
C ILE A 253 -19.25 -8.36 5.07
N THR A 254 -19.90 -8.71 3.96
CA THR A 254 -20.58 -10.00 3.76
C THR A 254 -20.03 -10.72 2.53
N LYS A 255 -20.26 -12.04 2.48
CA LYS A 255 -20.18 -12.86 1.26
C LYS A 255 -21.60 -13.04 0.68
N PRO A 256 -22.05 -12.24 -0.30
CA PRO A 256 -23.42 -12.28 -0.79
C PRO A 256 -23.81 -13.63 -1.39
N ASN A 257 -22.87 -14.35 -1.98
CA ASN A 257 -23.08 -15.64 -2.65
C ASN A 257 -23.19 -16.84 -1.67
N ILE A 258 -23.00 -16.63 -0.35
CA ILE A 258 -23.09 -17.67 0.68
C ILE A 258 -24.04 -17.17 1.77
N ASN A 259 -25.35 -17.16 1.49
CA ASN A 259 -26.40 -16.76 2.44
C ASN A 259 -26.08 -15.44 3.19
N SER A 260 -25.41 -14.50 2.53
CA SER A 260 -24.95 -13.24 3.11
C SER A 260 -24.08 -13.41 4.38
N LEU A 261 -23.22 -14.43 4.41
CA LEU A 261 -22.34 -14.70 5.53
C LEU A 261 -21.55 -13.45 5.93
N ILE A 262 -21.65 -13.08 7.20
CA ILE A 262 -20.90 -11.95 7.76
C ILE A 262 -19.43 -12.34 7.87
N MET A 263 -18.58 -11.66 7.11
CA MET A 263 -17.13 -11.89 7.14
C MET A 263 -16.43 -10.98 8.13
N ASP A 264 -16.80 -9.70 8.14
CA ASP A 264 -16.25 -8.73 9.08
C ASP A 264 -17.34 -7.75 9.52
N ARG A 265 -17.30 -7.36 10.76
CA ARG A 265 -18.07 -6.27 11.33
C ARG A 265 -17.20 -5.53 12.33
N ASP A 266 -17.17 -4.21 12.28
CA ASP A 266 -16.34 -3.42 13.17
C ASP A 266 -17.08 -2.14 13.56
N PHE A 267 -17.26 -1.94 14.85
CA PHE A 267 -17.64 -0.67 15.42
C PHE A 267 -16.40 -0.05 16.05
N SER A 268 -16.07 1.18 15.66
CA SER A 268 -14.93 1.90 16.21
C SER A 268 -15.33 3.32 16.60
N ALA A 269 -14.71 3.85 17.63
CA ALA A 269 -14.86 5.22 18.05
C ALA A 269 -13.50 5.81 18.41
N SER A 270 -13.19 6.96 17.86
CA SER A 270 -11.98 7.73 18.16
C SER A 270 -12.35 9.03 18.88
N PHE A 271 -11.67 9.31 19.97
CA PHE A 271 -11.67 10.61 20.66
C PHE A 271 -10.31 11.23 20.50
N ALA A 272 -10.23 12.42 19.89
CA ALA A 272 -8.96 13.09 19.69
C ALA A 272 -8.96 14.54 20.16
N ILE A 273 -7.82 14.98 20.68
CA ILE A 273 -7.54 16.35 21.10
C ILE A 273 -6.40 16.89 20.25
N ASP A 274 -6.69 17.93 19.47
CA ASP A 274 -5.67 18.71 18.77
C ASP A 274 -5.28 19.92 19.58
N PHE A 275 -3.99 20.02 19.92
CA PHE A 275 -3.45 21.14 20.67
C PHE A 275 -2.99 22.28 19.73
N LYS A 276 -3.01 23.52 20.23
CA LYS A 276 -2.45 24.68 19.51
C LYS A 276 -0.95 24.58 19.24
N SER A 277 -0.25 23.75 20.02
CA SER A 277 1.14 23.37 19.79
C SER A 277 1.34 22.45 18.58
N LEU A 278 0.27 22.10 17.86
CA LEU A 278 0.24 21.11 16.76
C LEU A 278 0.55 19.67 17.22
N SER A 279 0.49 19.41 18.51
CA SER A 279 0.49 18.04 19.05
C SER A 279 -0.93 17.46 19.05
N ASN A 280 -1.04 16.13 19.08
CA ASN A 280 -2.32 15.42 19.05
C ASN A 280 -2.29 14.24 20.03
N LEU A 281 -3.36 14.08 20.79
CA LEU A 281 -3.66 12.91 21.62
C LEU A 281 -4.89 12.21 21.06
N SER A 282 -4.83 10.90 20.85
CA SER A 282 -5.98 10.10 20.41
C SER A 282 -6.20 8.89 21.32
N ILE A 283 -7.46 8.59 21.58
CA ILE A 283 -7.93 7.38 22.25
C ILE A 283 -8.89 6.68 21.28
N ASP A 284 -8.53 5.48 20.86
CA ASP A 284 -9.22 4.72 19.82
C ASP A 284 -9.74 3.39 20.40
N PHE A 285 -11.04 3.24 20.44
CA PHE A 285 -11.71 1.99 20.78
C PHE A 285 -12.19 1.31 19.51
N SER A 286 -12.05 -0.02 19.43
CA SER A 286 -12.65 -0.82 18.36
C SER A 286 -13.19 -2.15 18.87
N TYR A 287 -14.28 -2.61 18.24
CA TYR A 287 -14.95 -3.89 18.52
C TYR A 287 -15.12 -4.66 17.21
N PRO A 288 -14.04 -5.19 16.64
CA PRO A 288 -14.09 -5.98 15.42
C PRO A 288 -14.63 -7.39 15.67
N TYR A 289 -15.38 -7.88 14.70
CA TYR A 289 -15.70 -9.28 14.46
C TYR A 289 -15.07 -9.70 13.15
N THR A 290 -14.41 -10.86 13.11
CA THR A 290 -13.87 -11.46 11.88
C THR A 290 -14.28 -12.92 11.81
N TYR A 291 -14.80 -13.36 10.67
CA TYR A 291 -14.99 -14.75 10.33
C TYR A 291 -13.81 -15.26 9.52
N LEU A 292 -13.13 -16.28 10.02
CA LEU A 292 -12.11 -17.01 9.28
C LEU A 292 -12.78 -18.10 8.46
N ASP A 293 -12.63 -18.03 7.15
CA ASP A 293 -13.11 -19.03 6.18
C ASP A 293 -12.05 -20.11 5.86
N SER A 294 -10.86 -19.93 6.37
CA SER A 294 -9.75 -20.89 6.34
C SER A 294 -8.95 -20.79 7.63
N GLU A 295 -8.24 -21.84 7.97
CA GLU A 295 -7.31 -21.84 9.10
C GLU A 295 -6.25 -20.75 8.94
N PHE A 296 -5.88 -20.07 10.02
CA PHE A 296 -4.98 -18.94 10.00
C PHE A 296 -3.84 -19.05 11.00
N ASN A 297 -2.61 -19.17 10.50
CA ASN A 297 -1.40 -19.12 11.32
C ASN A 297 -0.99 -17.66 11.56
N ILE A 298 -1.27 -17.12 12.75
CA ILE A 298 -0.96 -15.71 13.11
C ILE A 298 0.54 -15.47 13.18
N THR A 299 1.28 -16.43 13.73
CA THR A 299 2.73 -16.25 13.97
C THR A 299 3.55 -16.46 12.72
N ARG A 300 2.97 -17.11 11.69
CA ARG A 300 3.64 -17.49 10.44
C ARG A 300 4.91 -18.33 10.65
N ARG A 301 5.03 -18.98 11.82
CA ARG A 301 6.10 -19.92 12.12
C ARG A 301 5.75 -21.29 11.60
N ASP A 302 6.75 -22.00 11.09
CA ASP A 302 6.56 -23.38 10.66
C ASP A 302 6.21 -24.26 11.86
N GLY A 303 5.22 -25.14 11.66
CA GLY A 303 4.73 -26.05 12.72
C GLY A 303 3.81 -25.40 13.77
N ALA A 304 3.54 -24.12 13.73
CA ALA A 304 2.60 -23.47 14.64
C ALA A 304 1.15 -23.91 14.34
N VAL A 305 0.39 -24.22 15.40
CA VAL A 305 -1.02 -24.61 15.28
C VAL A 305 -1.85 -23.41 14.77
N PRO A 306 -2.54 -23.50 13.64
CA PRO A 306 -3.33 -22.41 13.11
C PRO A 306 -4.62 -22.22 13.90
N ILE A 307 -5.15 -21.01 13.92
CA ILE A 307 -6.47 -20.71 14.48
C ILE A 307 -7.52 -21.30 13.55
N PRO A 308 -8.55 -22.02 14.08
CA PRO A 308 -9.54 -22.70 13.27
C PRO A 308 -10.52 -21.76 12.59
N ILE A 309 -11.24 -22.28 11.61
CA ILE A 309 -12.37 -21.62 10.95
C ILE A 309 -13.41 -21.24 12.01
N GLY A 310 -13.94 -20.04 11.95
CA GLY A 310 -14.97 -19.56 12.87
C GLY A 310 -15.01 -18.05 13.02
N GLY A 311 -15.92 -17.60 13.87
CA GLY A 311 -16.16 -16.18 14.15
C GLY A 311 -15.49 -15.73 15.45
N TYR A 312 -14.78 -14.60 15.41
CA TYR A 312 -14.01 -14.06 16.54
C TYR A 312 -14.35 -12.60 16.77
N ASN A 313 -14.67 -12.24 18.03
CA ASN A 313 -14.78 -10.86 18.46
C ASN A 313 -13.55 -10.50 19.29
N TYR A 314 -12.94 -9.34 19.05
CA TYR A 314 -11.74 -8.96 19.77
C TYR A 314 -11.63 -7.46 20.03
N PRO A 315 -12.38 -6.95 21.05
CA PRO A 315 -12.31 -5.53 21.42
C PRO A 315 -10.90 -5.13 21.80
N ASN A 316 -10.51 -3.91 21.39
CA ASN A 316 -9.22 -3.35 21.74
C ASN A 316 -9.30 -1.83 21.95
N LEU A 317 -8.36 -1.34 22.74
CA LEU A 317 -8.17 0.07 23.05
C LEU A 317 -6.74 0.47 22.69
N LYS A 318 -6.57 1.63 22.06
CA LYS A 318 -5.29 2.24 21.78
C LYS A 318 -5.26 3.67 22.26
N ILE A 319 -4.12 4.09 22.74
CA ILE A 319 -3.86 5.48 23.10
C ILE A 319 -2.59 5.91 22.37
N SER A 320 -2.65 7.02 21.67
CA SER A 320 -1.50 7.55 20.94
C SER A 320 -1.29 9.02 21.22
N PHE A 321 -0.03 9.43 21.24
CA PHE A 321 0.38 10.81 21.35
C PHE A 321 1.46 11.12 20.32
N ARG A 322 1.31 12.26 19.65
CA ARG A 322 2.29 12.81 18.71
C ARG A 322 2.55 14.26 19.05
N ASN A 323 3.84 14.63 19.13
CA ASN A 323 4.21 16.03 19.25
C ASN A 323 4.14 16.76 17.89
N ASN A 324 4.44 18.05 17.91
CA ASN A 324 4.53 18.86 16.70
C ASN A 324 5.63 18.33 15.76
N PHE A 325 5.25 17.97 14.53
CA PHE A 325 6.16 17.42 13.52
C PHE A 325 7.12 18.47 12.90
N PHE A 326 6.94 19.77 13.20
CA PHE A 326 7.89 20.82 12.83
C PHE A 326 9.06 20.98 13.80
N ASN A 327 8.99 20.36 14.99
CA ASN A 327 10.08 20.41 15.95
C ASN A 327 11.33 19.69 15.41
N GLU A 328 12.52 20.09 15.89
CA GLU A 328 13.77 19.38 15.61
C GLU A 328 13.71 17.95 16.14
N PHE A 329 13.19 17.76 17.36
CA PHE A 329 12.90 16.45 17.93
C PHE A 329 11.41 16.14 17.80
N THR A 330 11.10 15.07 17.05
CA THR A 330 9.75 14.59 16.83
C THR A 330 9.57 13.23 17.49
N TYR A 331 8.39 13.00 18.08
CA TYR A 331 8.06 11.70 18.65
C TYR A 331 6.58 11.39 18.49
N PHE A 332 6.34 10.09 18.30
CA PHE A 332 5.03 9.47 18.30
C PHE A 332 5.10 8.21 19.17
N PHE A 333 4.16 8.06 20.07
CA PHE A 333 3.98 6.87 20.89
C PHE A 333 2.55 6.37 20.75
N GLU A 334 2.39 5.06 20.60
CA GLU A 334 1.10 4.37 20.67
C GLU A 334 1.24 3.14 21.57
N VAL A 335 0.29 2.97 22.48
CA VAL A 335 0.12 1.77 23.27
C VAL A 335 -1.26 1.21 23.02
N GLY A 336 -1.35 -0.11 22.88
CA GLY A 336 -2.60 -0.81 22.63
C GLY A 336 -2.74 -2.05 23.49
N SER A 337 -3.97 -2.35 23.89
CA SER A 337 -4.28 -3.59 24.60
C SER A 337 -5.70 -4.05 24.27
N GLY A 338 -5.90 -5.35 24.15
CA GLY A 338 -7.21 -5.92 23.89
C GLY A 338 -7.19 -7.41 23.64
N GLN A 339 -8.32 -7.92 23.23
CA GLN A 339 -8.44 -9.29 22.76
C GLN A 339 -7.87 -9.41 21.33
N PHE A 340 -7.47 -10.61 20.94
CA PHE A 340 -6.99 -10.91 19.61
C PHE A 340 -7.32 -12.37 19.28
N PHE A 341 -8.30 -12.56 18.40
CA PHE A 341 -8.95 -13.86 18.16
C PHE A 341 -9.42 -14.48 19.47
N ASN A 342 -8.86 -15.64 19.86
CA ASN A 342 -9.18 -16.35 21.09
C ASN A 342 -8.24 -16.04 22.26
N GLY A 343 -7.32 -15.08 22.11
CA GLY A 343 -6.35 -14.66 23.12
C GLY A 343 -6.30 -13.16 23.34
N THR A 344 -5.14 -12.64 23.69
CA THR A 344 -4.89 -11.22 23.95
C THR A 344 -3.71 -10.69 23.15
N LYS A 345 -3.74 -9.38 22.87
CA LYS A 345 -2.63 -8.63 22.25
C LYS A 345 -2.34 -7.36 23.02
N LYS A 346 -1.05 -7.12 23.28
CA LYS A 346 -0.51 -5.86 23.77
C LYS A 346 0.46 -5.32 22.71
N SER A 347 0.36 -4.04 22.39
CA SER A 347 1.19 -3.40 21.36
C SER A 347 1.82 -2.12 21.89
N ILE A 348 3.06 -1.87 21.45
CA ILE A 348 3.78 -0.62 21.69
C ILE A 348 4.39 -0.22 20.35
N GLN A 349 4.14 1.02 19.92
CA GLN A 349 4.79 1.62 18.78
C GLN A 349 5.43 2.94 19.17
N ALA A 350 6.67 3.15 18.77
CA ALA A 350 7.40 4.40 18.94
C ALA A 350 8.04 4.82 17.62
N LYS A 351 7.91 6.10 17.28
CA LYS A 351 8.65 6.73 16.18
C LYS A 351 9.35 7.95 16.75
N LEU A 352 10.67 7.96 16.71
CA LEU A 352 11.50 9.06 17.18
C LEU A 352 12.21 9.65 15.99
N GLY A 353 12.23 10.97 15.87
CA GLY A 353 12.94 11.67 14.81
C GLY A 353 13.75 12.83 15.38
N TYR A 354 14.95 13.02 14.85
CA TYR A 354 15.77 14.17 15.16
C TYR A 354 16.38 14.73 13.89
N ARG A 355 16.33 16.06 13.74
CA ARG A 355 16.84 16.73 12.56
C ARG A 355 17.62 17.98 12.90
N ILE A 356 18.76 18.14 12.26
CA ILE A 356 19.54 19.37 12.18
C ILE A 356 19.57 19.75 10.70
N GLU A 357 18.63 20.60 10.29
CA GLU A 357 18.52 20.97 8.89
C GLU A 357 19.65 21.92 8.47
N PRO A 358 20.20 21.74 7.23
CA PRO A 358 19.87 20.68 6.25
C PRO A 358 20.75 19.43 6.35
N ILE A 359 21.57 19.27 7.38
CA ILE A 359 22.73 18.38 7.43
C ILE A 359 22.34 16.95 7.78
N ILE A 360 21.58 16.75 8.85
CA ILE A 360 21.29 15.42 9.39
C ILE A 360 19.78 15.28 9.65
N GLN A 361 19.22 14.16 9.23
CA GLN A 361 17.90 13.71 9.63
C GLN A 361 17.98 12.26 10.07
N THR A 362 17.63 12.01 11.32
CA THR A 362 17.57 10.65 11.87
C THR A 362 16.13 10.26 12.19
N SER A 363 15.81 9.00 12.08
CA SER A 363 14.57 8.45 12.60
C SER A 363 14.77 7.03 13.12
N LEU A 364 14.03 6.67 14.16
CA LEU A 364 13.99 5.34 14.74
C LEU A 364 12.53 4.91 14.87
N ASN A 365 12.15 3.86 14.15
CA ASN A 365 10.86 3.22 14.26
C ASN A 365 11.00 1.93 15.07
N ILE A 366 10.18 1.78 16.12
CA ILE A 366 10.12 0.58 16.96
C ILE A 366 8.67 0.14 17.02
N SER A 367 8.41 -1.14 16.79
CA SER A 367 7.12 -1.77 17.01
C SER A 367 7.32 -3.08 17.75
N TYR A 368 6.52 -3.29 18.78
CA TYR A 368 6.47 -4.54 19.54
C TYR A 368 5.02 -4.95 19.73
N ASP A 369 4.69 -6.17 19.31
CA ASP A 369 3.41 -6.80 19.54
C ASP A 369 3.62 -8.08 20.37
N LYS A 370 3.02 -8.16 21.54
CA LYS A 370 2.94 -9.38 22.35
C LYS A 370 1.56 -10.02 22.16
N ILE A 371 1.53 -11.21 21.59
CA ILE A 371 0.32 -12.01 21.36
C ILE A 371 0.37 -13.22 22.26
N GLU A 372 -0.65 -13.39 23.09
CA GLU A 372 -0.80 -14.51 24.03
C GLU A 372 -2.09 -15.25 23.67
N LEU A 373 -1.95 -16.45 23.11
CA LEU A 373 -3.07 -17.32 22.77
C LEU A 373 -3.16 -18.47 23.78
N PRO A 374 -4.36 -19.03 24.03
CA PRO A 374 -4.51 -20.22 24.88
C PRO A 374 -3.90 -21.44 24.20
N LYS A 375 -3.45 -22.43 24.97
CA LYS A 375 -2.98 -23.72 24.42
C LYS A 375 -4.09 -24.36 23.57
N PRO A 376 -3.78 -25.01 22.43
CA PRO A 376 -2.44 -25.41 21.95
C PRO A 376 -1.72 -24.35 21.08
N TYR A 377 -2.24 -23.12 20.95
CA TYR A 377 -1.70 -22.07 20.07
C TYR A 377 -0.47 -21.39 20.67
N ASP A 378 0.36 -20.82 19.81
CA ASP A 378 1.61 -20.20 20.23
C ASP A 378 1.44 -18.79 20.80
N THR A 379 2.32 -18.47 21.75
CA THR A 379 2.57 -17.09 22.17
C THR A 379 3.70 -16.48 21.32
N ALA A 380 3.53 -15.25 20.85
CA ALA A 380 4.52 -14.56 20.02
C ALA A 380 4.84 -13.16 20.54
N GLY A 381 6.13 -12.85 20.62
CA GLY A 381 6.64 -11.48 20.77
C GLY A 381 7.25 -11.04 19.46
N LEU A 382 6.65 -10.05 18.81
CA LEU A 382 6.98 -9.62 17.46
C LEU A 382 7.66 -8.25 17.49
N TRP A 383 8.92 -8.20 17.09
CA TRP A 383 9.74 -7.00 17.05
C TRP A 383 9.98 -6.53 15.62
N LEU A 384 9.88 -5.23 15.44
CA LEU A 384 10.34 -4.50 14.25
C LEU A 384 11.09 -3.26 14.72
N VAL A 385 12.36 -3.13 14.31
CA VAL A 385 13.20 -1.99 14.65
C VAL A 385 13.87 -1.47 13.39
N GLY A 386 13.73 -0.17 13.12
CA GLY A 386 14.20 0.45 11.89
C GLY A 386 14.85 1.82 12.12
N PRO A 387 16.17 1.91 12.47
CA PRO A 387 16.89 3.16 12.43
C PRO A 387 17.22 3.59 10.99
N LYS A 388 16.98 4.87 10.70
CA LYS A 388 17.34 5.52 9.43
C LYS A 388 18.13 6.79 9.71
N ILE A 389 19.21 7.02 8.98
CA ILE A 389 20.04 8.21 9.08
C ILE A 389 20.32 8.75 7.68
N ASN A 390 19.95 10.00 7.45
CA ASN A 390 20.20 10.71 6.20
C ASN A 390 21.18 11.85 6.47
N PHE A 391 22.27 11.91 5.70
CA PHE A 391 23.21 13.00 5.67
C PHE A 391 23.08 13.78 4.37
N THR A 392 23.02 15.10 4.46
CA THR A 392 23.12 16.04 3.35
C THR A 392 24.38 16.84 3.52
N PHE A 393 25.49 16.37 2.93
CA PHE A 393 26.79 17.04 3.07
C PHE A 393 26.78 18.41 2.36
N ASN A 394 26.12 18.48 1.23
CA ASN A 394 25.90 19.71 0.46
C ASN A 394 24.76 19.49 -0.57
N LYS A 395 24.49 20.48 -1.43
CA LYS A 395 23.46 20.42 -2.48
C LYS A 395 23.65 19.31 -3.51
N LYS A 396 24.82 18.64 -3.52
CA LYS A 396 25.20 17.64 -4.52
C LYS A 396 25.46 16.26 -3.93
N LEU A 397 25.72 16.15 -2.63
CA LEU A 397 26.15 14.87 -2.00
C LEU A 397 25.23 14.51 -0.84
N PHE A 398 24.60 13.34 -0.96
CA PHE A 398 23.65 12.78 -0.01
C PHE A 398 24.03 11.36 0.35
N TRP A 399 23.85 10.98 1.61
CA TRP A 399 24.09 9.62 2.08
C TRP A 399 22.96 9.18 2.98
N SER A 400 22.26 8.12 2.60
CA SER A 400 21.13 7.55 3.33
C SER A 400 21.48 6.15 3.80
N ASN A 401 21.26 5.85 5.08
CA ASN A 401 21.48 4.55 5.67
C ASN A 401 20.18 4.10 6.36
N TYR A 402 19.76 2.89 6.10
CA TYR A 402 18.58 2.28 6.68
C TYR A 402 18.88 0.85 7.11
N ILE A 403 18.65 0.55 8.38
CA ILE A 403 18.76 -0.79 8.93
C ILE A 403 17.37 -1.20 9.38
N GLN A 404 16.98 -2.43 9.10
CA GLN A 404 15.67 -2.98 9.48
C GLN A 404 15.87 -4.37 10.08
N TYR A 405 15.40 -4.55 11.31
CA TYR A 405 15.38 -5.84 11.99
C TYR A 405 13.94 -6.28 12.25
N SER A 406 13.61 -7.52 11.92
CA SER A 406 12.34 -8.15 12.24
C SER A 406 12.54 -9.60 12.65
N ASN A 407 11.99 -9.98 13.80
CA ASN A 407 12.02 -11.36 14.22
C ASN A 407 10.87 -12.21 13.67
N ILE A 408 9.90 -11.62 12.96
CA ILE A 408 8.81 -12.36 12.29
C ILE A 408 9.36 -13.14 11.10
N GLY A 409 10.15 -12.49 10.26
CA GLY A 409 10.82 -13.11 9.12
C GLY A 409 12.28 -13.44 9.42
N GLU A 410 12.68 -13.38 10.70
CA GLU A 410 14.08 -13.60 11.13
C GLU A 410 15.07 -12.87 10.21
N SER A 411 14.82 -11.59 9.94
CA SER A 411 15.52 -10.83 8.91
C SER A 411 16.19 -9.58 9.46
N LEU A 412 17.42 -9.33 9.02
CA LEU A 412 18.12 -8.06 9.18
C LEU A 412 18.50 -7.56 7.79
N GLY A 413 17.99 -6.38 7.42
CA GLY A 413 18.34 -5.71 6.18
C GLY A 413 19.14 -4.44 6.43
N ILE A 414 20.20 -4.23 5.67
CA ILE A 414 21.01 -3.02 5.66
C ILE A 414 20.98 -2.44 4.25
N ASN A 415 20.58 -1.19 4.12
CA ASN A 415 20.64 -0.43 2.87
C ASN A 415 21.44 0.85 3.11
N SER A 416 22.51 1.06 2.35
CA SER A 416 23.33 2.26 2.36
C SER A 416 23.43 2.82 0.96
N ARG A 417 22.99 4.05 0.76
CA ARG A 417 22.95 4.69 -0.56
C ARG A 417 23.63 6.04 -0.53
N LEU A 418 24.73 6.15 -1.27
CA LEU A 418 25.40 7.40 -1.55
C LEU A 418 24.94 7.92 -2.91
N GLN A 419 24.51 9.17 -2.98
CA GLN A 419 24.09 9.87 -4.21
C GLN A 419 24.95 11.11 -4.40
N TRP A 420 25.60 11.20 -5.55
CA TRP A 420 26.34 12.38 -5.96
C TRP A 420 25.73 12.97 -7.22
N ARG A 421 25.15 14.18 -7.10
CA ARG A 421 24.63 14.98 -8.20
C ARG A 421 25.75 15.79 -8.83
N PHE A 422 26.40 15.23 -9.82
CA PHE A 422 27.57 15.87 -10.46
C PHE A 422 27.16 16.96 -11.47
N ALA A 423 25.95 16.85 -12.08
CA ALA A 423 25.37 17.86 -12.97
C ALA A 423 23.84 18.00 -12.72
N HIS A 424 23.19 18.92 -13.41
CA HIS A 424 21.73 19.11 -13.32
C HIS A 424 21.01 17.82 -13.73
N LEU A 425 20.12 17.30 -12.88
CA LEU A 425 19.37 16.04 -13.07
C LEU A 425 20.25 14.81 -13.42
N SER A 426 21.56 14.90 -13.15
CA SER A 426 22.53 13.83 -13.44
C SER A 426 23.17 13.38 -12.14
N ASP A 427 22.94 12.12 -11.79
CA ASP A 427 23.30 11.55 -10.51
C ASP A 427 24.14 10.29 -10.67
N PHE A 428 25.14 10.13 -9.81
CA PHE A 428 25.85 8.88 -9.58
C PHE A 428 25.36 8.29 -8.25
N TYR A 429 25.04 7.01 -8.26
CA TYR A 429 24.62 6.26 -7.08
C TYR A 429 25.58 5.12 -6.80
N LEU A 430 25.93 4.98 -5.52
CA LEU A 430 26.55 3.79 -4.97
C LEU A 430 25.59 3.22 -3.92
N VAL A 431 25.07 2.02 -4.18
CA VAL A 431 24.08 1.37 -3.32
C VAL A 431 24.63 0.04 -2.81
N TYR A 432 24.72 -0.07 -1.49
CA TYR A 432 25.05 -1.30 -0.81
C TYR A 432 23.82 -1.87 -0.12
N ASN A 433 23.47 -3.10 -0.46
CA ASN A 433 22.43 -3.87 0.19
C ASN A 433 23.03 -5.13 0.80
N ASP A 434 22.70 -5.40 2.06
CA ASP A 434 23.11 -6.61 2.75
C ASP A 434 21.95 -7.14 3.58
N ASN A 435 21.50 -8.35 3.29
CA ASN A 435 20.38 -8.98 3.96
C ASN A 435 20.87 -10.27 4.63
N TYR A 436 20.45 -10.46 5.87
CA TYR A 436 20.77 -11.61 6.69
C TYR A 436 19.52 -12.34 7.13
N ILE A 437 19.64 -13.65 7.29
CA ILE A 437 18.73 -14.45 8.10
C ILE A 437 19.21 -14.28 9.54
N ALA A 438 18.40 -13.64 10.37
CA ALA A 438 18.71 -13.33 11.77
C ALA A 438 18.04 -14.34 12.71
N SER A 439 18.16 -15.64 12.40
CA SER A 439 17.80 -16.76 13.26
C SER A 439 18.95 -17.10 14.22
N ASN A 440 18.87 -18.25 14.90
CA ASN A 440 19.94 -18.78 15.74
C ASN A 440 21.28 -18.93 14.99
N ILE A 441 21.25 -19.03 13.67
CA ILE A 441 22.41 -19.01 12.79
C ILE A 441 22.36 -17.71 11.99
N PHE A 442 23.14 -16.71 12.42
CA PHE A 442 23.25 -15.44 11.68
C PHE A 442 24.00 -15.69 10.35
N ALA A 443 23.24 -15.79 9.25
CA ALA A 443 23.76 -16.13 7.94
C ALA A 443 23.43 -15.06 6.89
N PRO A 444 24.34 -14.71 5.99
CA PRO A 444 24.05 -13.80 4.89
C PRO A 444 23.06 -14.45 3.90
N LYS A 445 22.00 -13.74 3.57
CA LYS A 445 20.97 -14.16 2.59
C LYS A 445 21.31 -13.62 1.19
N SER A 446 21.64 -12.34 1.11
CA SER A 446 22.00 -11.68 -0.14
C SER A 446 22.84 -10.45 0.14
N ARG A 447 23.83 -10.20 -0.71
CA ARG A 447 24.68 -9.01 -0.65
C ARG A 447 24.86 -8.47 -2.06
N SER A 448 24.68 -7.17 -2.22
CA SER A 448 24.91 -6.51 -3.50
C SER A 448 25.55 -5.14 -3.31
N LEU A 449 26.42 -4.79 -4.25
CA LEU A 449 27.00 -3.47 -4.41
C LEU A 449 26.69 -3.00 -5.83
N THR A 450 25.88 -1.98 -5.97
CA THR A 450 25.40 -1.48 -7.26
C THR A 450 25.94 -0.09 -7.53
N PHE A 451 26.50 0.09 -8.71
CA PHE A 451 26.93 1.37 -9.25
C PHE A 451 25.96 1.78 -10.35
N LYS A 452 25.40 2.98 -10.25
CA LYS A 452 24.50 3.51 -11.26
C LYS A 452 24.84 4.93 -11.61
N LEU A 453 24.91 5.22 -12.91
CA LEU A 453 25.06 6.54 -13.46
C LEU A 453 23.79 6.93 -14.23
N SER A 454 23.16 8.03 -13.83
CA SER A 454 22.08 8.67 -14.57
C SER A 454 22.61 9.96 -15.17
N TYR A 455 22.42 10.16 -16.45
CA TYR A 455 22.81 11.38 -17.14
C TYR A 455 21.60 11.98 -17.88
N TRP A 456 21.37 13.26 -17.68
CA TRP A 456 20.32 14.00 -18.36
C TRP A 456 20.88 14.73 -19.57
N PHE A 457 20.37 14.39 -20.75
CA PHE A 457 20.63 15.14 -21.97
C PHE A 457 19.48 16.12 -22.21
N ASN A 458 19.84 17.37 -22.49
CA ASN A 458 18.92 18.38 -23.02
C ASN A 458 19.29 18.59 -24.47
N LEU A 459 18.40 18.24 -25.39
CA LEU A 459 18.55 18.45 -26.83
C LEU A 459 17.94 19.78 -27.21
#